data_fb45b54cd552c554926b5deae0f751b6
#
_entry.id   fb45b54cd552c554926b5deae0f751b6
#
_cell.length_a   1.000
_cell.length_b   1.000
_cell.length_c   1.000
_cell.angle_alpha   90.00
_cell.angle_beta   90.00
_cell.angle_gamma   90.00
#
_symmetry.space_group_name_H-M   'P 1'
#
loop_
_entity.id
_entity.type
_entity.pdbx_description
1 polymer ?
#
loop_
_entity_poly.entity_id
_entity_poly.type
_entity_poly.pdbx_seq_one_letter_code
_entity_poly.pdbx_strand_id
1 'polypeptide(L)'
;LDLPCTGTGTLRRHPEIKWRISESEIGRLSRQALRLLEGSAPLLAPGGRLIAITCSLEREENEDVMARFLATHPDFSLATLEGILETPVASGVTGPGAWQILTGGDHDGFTVNVLAKAPV
;
A
#
# COMPACT_ATOMS: atom_id res chain seq x y z
N LEU A 1 -0.13 3.36 -8.24
CA LEU A 1 -1.53 2.94 -8.03
C LEU A 1 -2.05 3.49 -6.72
N ASP A 2 -3.17 4.19 -6.80
CA ASP A 2 -3.98 4.55 -5.64
C ASP A 2 -5.01 3.44 -5.42
N LEU A 3 -4.81 2.63 -4.38
CA LEU A 3 -5.59 1.43 -4.17
C LEU A 3 -6.85 1.72 -3.32
N PRO A 4 -7.98 1.08 -3.63
CA PRO A 4 -9.19 1.19 -2.82
C PRO A 4 -8.94 0.63 -1.41
N CYS A 5 -9.38 1.38 -0.42
CA CYS A 5 -9.21 1.04 0.99
C CYS A 5 -10.30 1.66 1.86
N THR A 6 -10.35 1.27 3.14
CA THR A 6 -11.32 1.82 4.11
C THR A 6 -11.00 3.26 4.52
N GLY A 7 -9.79 3.74 4.28
CA GLY A 7 -9.40 5.12 4.56
C GLY A 7 -9.12 5.43 6.03
N THR A 8 -8.71 4.45 6.83
CA THR A 8 -8.46 4.66 8.27
C THR A 8 -7.38 5.71 8.57
N GLY A 9 -6.48 5.98 7.62
CA GLY A 9 -5.52 7.09 7.72
C GLY A 9 -6.16 8.48 7.67
N THR A 10 -7.43 8.58 7.28
CA THR A 10 -8.17 9.85 7.14
C THR A 10 -9.16 10.09 8.28
N LEU A 11 -9.11 9.31 9.35
CA LEU A 11 -10.05 9.40 10.49
C LEU A 11 -10.12 10.81 11.10
N ARG A 12 -9.04 11.57 11.04
CA ARG A 12 -9.01 12.94 11.54
C ARG A 12 -10.01 13.84 10.80
N ARG A 13 -10.13 13.68 9.48
CA ARG A 13 -11.06 14.46 8.64
C ARG A 13 -12.40 13.78 8.44
N HIS A 14 -12.42 12.45 8.55
CA HIS A 14 -13.57 11.59 8.31
C HIS A 14 -13.82 10.66 9.50
N PRO A 15 -14.15 11.19 10.68
CA PRO A 15 -14.32 10.38 11.90
C PRO A 15 -15.50 9.39 11.79
N GLU A 16 -16.42 9.60 10.86
CA GLU A 16 -17.53 8.69 10.57
C GLU A 16 -17.07 7.32 10.05
N ILE A 17 -15.85 7.19 9.53
CA ILE A 17 -15.29 5.93 9.05
C ILE A 17 -15.30 4.87 10.15
N LYS A 18 -14.99 5.24 11.39
CA LYS A 18 -14.98 4.30 12.52
C LYS A 18 -16.33 3.61 12.75
N TRP A 19 -17.43 4.19 12.29
CA TRP A 19 -18.77 3.62 12.39
C TRP A 19 -19.18 2.79 11.19
N ARG A 20 -18.46 2.90 10.08
CA ARG A 20 -18.73 2.19 8.83
C ARG A 20 -17.78 1.02 8.60
N ILE A 21 -16.59 1.06 9.22
CA ILE A 21 -15.58 0.04 9.02
C ILE A 21 -16.05 -1.30 9.61
N SER A 22 -15.84 -2.37 8.85
CA SER A 22 -16.11 -3.73 9.26
C SER A 22 -15.07 -4.69 8.65
N GLU A 23 -14.90 -5.86 9.23
CA GLU A 23 -14.01 -6.88 8.68
C GLU A 23 -14.40 -7.28 7.25
N SER A 24 -15.70 -7.36 6.97
CA SER A 24 -16.20 -7.70 5.64
C SER A 24 -15.86 -6.62 4.61
N GLU A 25 -15.90 -5.35 4.99
CA GLU A 25 -15.55 -4.24 4.11
C GLU A 25 -14.04 -4.19 3.86
N ILE A 26 -13.22 -4.36 4.90
CA ILE A 26 -11.78 -4.50 4.77
C ILE A 26 -11.44 -5.65 3.80
N GLY A 27 -12.05 -6.81 3.99
CA GLY A 27 -11.83 -7.96 3.12
C GLY A 27 -12.27 -7.71 1.67
N ARG A 28 -13.39 -7.04 1.46
CA ARG A 28 -13.89 -6.69 0.13
C ARG A 28 -12.93 -5.75 -0.61
N LEU A 29 -12.48 -4.69 0.05
CA LEU A 29 -11.57 -3.70 -0.53
C LEU A 29 -10.18 -4.28 -0.75
N SER A 30 -9.67 -5.12 0.17
CA SER A 30 -8.41 -5.83 0.01
C SER A 30 -8.40 -6.73 -1.24
N ARG A 31 -9.50 -7.45 -1.50
CA ARG A 31 -9.63 -8.25 -2.73
C ARG A 31 -9.68 -7.39 -3.98
N GLN A 32 -10.33 -6.24 -3.92
CA GLN A 32 -10.36 -5.30 -5.04
C GLN A 32 -8.98 -4.70 -5.31
N ALA A 33 -8.25 -4.33 -4.27
CA ALA A 33 -6.88 -3.84 -4.37
C ALA A 33 -5.95 -4.89 -5.00
N LEU A 34 -6.05 -6.15 -4.58
CA LEU A 34 -5.27 -7.25 -5.15
C LEU A 34 -5.55 -7.41 -6.65
N ARG A 35 -6.81 -7.40 -7.08
CA ARG A 35 -7.16 -7.48 -8.50
C ARG A 35 -6.58 -6.34 -9.33
N LEU A 36 -6.53 -5.13 -8.77
CA LEU A 36 -5.91 -3.98 -9.44
C LEU A 36 -4.39 -4.14 -9.57
N LEU A 37 -3.73 -4.65 -8.55
CA LEU A 37 -2.29 -4.99 -8.62
C LEU A 37 -2.03 -6.04 -9.70
N GLU A 38 -2.77 -7.13 -9.67
CA GLU A 38 -2.66 -8.22 -10.65
C GLU A 38 -2.90 -7.72 -12.08
N GLY A 39 -3.90 -6.88 -12.28
CA GLY A 39 -4.19 -6.28 -13.59
C GLY A 39 -3.13 -5.28 -14.06
N SER A 40 -2.39 -4.69 -13.15
CA SER A 40 -1.32 -3.73 -13.46
C SER A 40 0.04 -4.39 -13.73
N ALA A 41 0.26 -5.58 -13.19
CA ALA A 41 1.53 -6.29 -13.31
C ALA A 41 2.03 -6.51 -14.76
N PRO A 42 1.16 -6.92 -15.74
CA PRO A 42 1.60 -7.09 -17.12
C PRO A 42 1.93 -5.78 -17.83
N LEU A 43 1.44 -4.65 -17.33
CA LEU A 43 1.71 -3.34 -17.93
C LEU A 43 3.09 -2.79 -17.55
N LEU A 44 3.71 -3.35 -16.52
CA LEU A 44 5.01 -2.92 -16.04
C LEU A 44 6.13 -3.57 -16.86
N ALA A 45 7.02 -2.75 -17.38
CA ALA A 45 8.21 -3.24 -18.08
C ALA A 45 9.14 -3.99 -17.11
N PRO A 46 9.94 -4.96 -17.60
CA PRO A 46 11.01 -5.57 -16.82
C PRO A 46 11.94 -4.51 -16.23
N GLY A 47 12.33 -4.66 -14.97
CA GLY A 47 13.11 -3.66 -14.22
C GLY A 47 12.30 -2.47 -13.73
N GLY A 48 11.01 -2.40 -14.05
CA GLY A 48 10.14 -1.32 -13.63
C GLY A 48 9.73 -1.41 -12.15
N ARG A 49 9.19 -0.33 -11.64
CA ARG A 49 8.67 -0.24 -10.26
C ARG A 49 7.19 0.11 -10.26
N LEU A 50 6.46 -0.52 -9.38
CA LEU A 50 5.06 -0.25 -9.11
C LEU A 50 4.95 0.29 -7.69
N ILE A 51 4.38 1.48 -7.54
CA ILE A 51 4.16 2.12 -6.25
C ILE A 51 2.67 2.00 -5.93
N ALA A 52 2.36 1.30 -4.84
CA ALA A 52 1.00 1.11 -4.35
C ALA A 52 0.79 1.97 -3.11
N ILE A 53 -0.23 2.81 -3.16
CA ILE A 53 -0.55 3.75 -2.09
C ILE A 53 -1.97 3.51 -1.61
N THR A 54 -2.16 3.51 -0.29
CA THR A 54 -3.47 3.56 0.34
C THR A 54 -3.52 4.70 1.36
N CYS A 55 -4.71 5.22 1.62
CA CYS A 55 -4.97 6.07 2.78
C CYS A 55 -5.45 5.23 3.98
N SER A 56 -5.03 3.97 4.07
CA SER A 56 -5.31 3.03 5.16
C SER A 56 -4.04 2.73 5.94
N LEU A 57 -4.19 2.54 7.25
CA LEU A 57 -3.14 2.07 8.14
C LEU A 57 -3.33 0.59 8.50
N GLU A 58 -4.36 -0.07 7.95
CA GLU A 58 -4.71 -1.45 8.24
C GLU A 58 -3.77 -2.40 7.51
N ARG A 59 -3.23 -3.36 8.25
CA ARG A 59 -2.34 -4.39 7.71
C ARG A 59 -3.01 -5.22 6.61
N GLU A 60 -4.26 -5.55 6.82
CA GLU A 60 -5.07 -6.36 5.90
C GLU A 60 -5.23 -5.70 4.52
N GLU A 61 -5.16 -4.38 4.47
CA GLU A 61 -5.27 -3.59 3.24
C GLU A 61 -3.92 -3.26 2.60
N ASN A 62 -2.81 -3.53 3.28
CA ASN A 62 -1.46 -3.18 2.87
C ASN A 62 -0.55 -4.42 2.81
N GLU A 63 0.12 -4.79 3.90
CA GLU A 63 1.10 -5.88 3.90
C GLU A 63 0.51 -7.20 3.44
N ASP A 64 -0.71 -7.52 3.87
CA ASP A 64 -1.36 -8.79 3.50
C ASP A 64 -1.74 -8.84 2.01
N VAL A 65 -2.11 -7.69 1.41
CA VAL A 65 -2.35 -7.59 -0.03
C VAL A 65 -1.04 -7.78 -0.80
N MET A 66 0.05 -7.15 -0.34
CA MET A 66 1.37 -7.32 -0.96
C MET A 66 1.85 -8.78 -0.88
N ALA A 67 1.67 -9.42 0.27
CA ALA A 67 2.05 -10.82 0.45
C ALA A 67 1.31 -11.76 -0.50
N ARG A 68 0.01 -11.55 -0.68
CA ARG A 68 -0.81 -12.32 -1.63
C ARG A 68 -0.37 -12.12 -3.07
N PHE A 69 -0.10 -10.87 -3.45
CA PHE A 69 0.40 -10.55 -4.78
C PHE A 69 1.72 -11.24 -5.07
N LEU A 70 2.69 -11.12 -4.16
CA LEU A 70 4.02 -11.71 -4.32
C LEU A 70 3.99 -13.24 -4.36
N ALA A 71 3.04 -13.88 -3.68
CA ALA A 71 2.88 -15.34 -3.70
C ALA A 71 2.57 -15.88 -5.11
N THR A 72 1.94 -15.06 -5.97
CA THR A 72 1.56 -15.45 -7.34
C THR A 72 2.38 -14.76 -8.44
N HIS A 73 3.25 -13.83 -8.07
CA HIS A 73 4.09 -13.07 -9.00
C HIS A 73 5.56 -13.16 -8.59
N PRO A 74 6.23 -14.32 -8.86
CA PRO A 74 7.60 -14.55 -8.42
C PRO A 74 8.64 -13.65 -9.13
N ASP A 75 8.24 -12.99 -10.20
CA ASP A 75 9.04 -11.96 -10.89
C ASP A 75 9.00 -10.58 -10.21
N PHE A 76 8.24 -10.44 -9.13
CA PHE A 76 8.19 -9.24 -8.32
C PHE A 76 8.84 -9.44 -6.95
N SER A 77 9.38 -8.37 -6.40
CA SER A 77 9.89 -8.30 -5.02
C SER A 77 9.57 -6.95 -4.40
N LEU A 78 9.57 -6.88 -3.07
CA LEU A 78 9.53 -5.58 -2.39
C LEU A 78 10.86 -4.86 -2.63
N ALA A 79 10.78 -3.63 -3.13
CA ALA A 79 11.95 -2.78 -3.33
C ALA A 79 12.30 -2.03 -2.06
N THR A 80 13.59 -1.71 -1.87
CA THR A 80 14.00 -0.80 -0.81
C THR A 80 13.55 0.63 -1.13
N LEU A 81 13.29 1.40 -0.08
CA LEU A 81 12.92 2.82 -0.22
C LEU A 81 14.14 3.74 -0.28
N GLU A 82 15.35 3.17 -0.19
CA GLU A 82 16.59 3.93 -0.30
C GLU A 82 16.69 4.65 -1.64
N GLY A 83 16.96 5.94 -1.59
CA GLY A 83 17.05 6.80 -2.78
C GLY A 83 15.71 7.19 -3.42
N ILE A 84 14.57 6.72 -2.89
CA ILE A 84 13.24 7.15 -3.33
C ILE A 84 12.75 8.33 -2.49
N LEU A 85 13.13 8.36 -1.22
CA LEU A 85 12.76 9.41 -0.28
C LEU A 85 14.02 10.13 0.21
N GLU A 86 14.15 11.38 -0.16
CA GLU A 86 15.27 12.23 0.26
C GLU A 86 15.06 12.87 1.64
N THR A 87 13.85 12.82 2.17
CA THR A 87 13.51 13.47 3.44
C THR A 87 12.94 12.46 4.42
N PRO A 88 13.44 12.40 5.66
CA PRO A 88 12.81 11.61 6.70
C PRO A 88 11.45 12.25 7.02
N VAL A 89 10.39 11.72 6.47
CA VAL A 89 9.06 12.00 6.96
C VAL A 89 8.90 11.24 8.28
N ALA A 90 8.32 11.89 9.27
CA ALA A 90 8.28 11.48 10.68
C ALA A 90 7.52 10.17 10.99
N SER A 91 7.61 9.15 10.14
CA SER A 91 6.92 7.88 10.33
C SER A 91 7.77 6.72 9.82
N GLY A 92 7.69 5.62 10.52
CA GLY A 92 8.62 4.52 10.35
C GLY A 92 8.44 3.73 9.06
N VAL A 93 9.54 3.28 8.51
CA VAL A 93 9.60 2.15 7.59
C VAL A 93 9.11 0.92 8.37
N THR A 94 8.03 0.31 7.93
CA THR A 94 7.43 -0.85 8.62
C THR A 94 8.00 -2.17 8.13
N GLY A 95 8.81 -2.15 7.06
CA GLY A 95 9.47 -3.32 6.49
C GLY A 95 10.13 -2.99 5.16
N PRO A 96 10.79 -3.98 4.51
CA PRO A 96 11.36 -3.79 3.18
C PRO A 96 10.28 -3.33 2.19
N GLY A 97 10.51 -2.20 1.54
CA GLY A 97 9.58 -1.66 0.54
C GLY A 97 8.25 -1.14 1.07
N ALA A 98 8.05 -1.10 2.38
CA ALA A 98 6.83 -0.62 3.02
C ALA A 98 7.11 0.60 3.90
N TRP A 99 6.34 1.64 3.71
CA TRP A 99 6.44 2.87 4.44
C TRP A 99 5.07 3.36 4.88
N GLN A 100 4.93 3.57 6.18
CA GLN A 100 3.70 4.06 6.78
C GLN A 100 3.89 5.47 7.32
N ILE A 101 3.09 6.40 6.82
CA ILE A 101 3.03 7.78 7.28
C ILE A 101 1.85 7.86 8.25
N LEU A 102 2.14 8.10 9.52
CA LEU A 102 1.09 8.27 10.52
C LEU A 102 0.47 9.66 10.42
N THR A 103 -0.79 9.75 10.80
CA THR A 103 -1.51 11.03 10.86
C THR A 103 -0.76 12.03 11.74
N GLY A 104 -0.46 13.20 11.17
CA GLY A 104 0.09 14.36 11.88
C GLY A 104 -0.95 15.48 11.99
N GLY A 105 -0.57 16.61 12.61
CA GLY A 105 -1.47 17.75 12.82
C GLY A 105 -2.05 18.36 11.54
N ASP A 106 -1.36 18.23 10.42
CA ASP A 106 -1.65 18.87 9.14
C ASP A 106 -1.78 17.90 7.96
N HIS A 107 -1.62 16.60 8.16
CA HIS A 107 -1.73 15.59 7.10
C HIS A 107 -2.42 14.31 7.57
N ASP A 108 -2.96 13.57 6.60
CA ASP A 108 -3.55 12.25 6.80
C ASP A 108 -2.46 11.17 6.90
N GLY A 109 -2.87 9.97 7.30
CA GLY A 109 -2.04 8.78 7.27
C GLY A 109 -2.10 8.06 5.92
N PHE A 110 -0.98 7.48 5.51
CA PHE A 110 -0.84 6.72 4.27
C PHE A 110 0.05 5.50 4.49
N THR A 111 -0.14 4.50 3.67
CA THR A 111 0.81 3.39 3.51
C THR A 111 1.26 3.33 2.06
N VAL A 112 2.57 3.27 1.86
CA VAL A 112 3.22 3.17 0.55
C VAL A 112 4.00 1.87 0.49
N ASN A 113 3.76 1.08 -0.55
CA ASN A 113 4.53 -0.12 -0.86
C ASN A 113 5.15 0.03 -2.24
N VAL A 114 6.41 -0.37 -2.38
CA VAL A 114 7.12 -0.35 -3.66
C VAL A 114 7.46 -1.78 -4.07
N LEU A 115 6.97 -2.16 -5.23
CA LEU A 115 7.23 -3.44 -5.86
C LEU A 115 8.16 -3.24 -7.06
N ALA A 116 9.20 -4.03 -7.17
CA ALA A 116 10.11 -4.04 -8.31
C ALA A 116 9.89 -5.30 -9.13
N LYS A 117 9.76 -5.14 -10.44
CA LYS A 117 9.73 -6.26 -11.38
C LYS A 117 11.15 -6.64 -11.77
N ALA A 118 11.46 -7.93 -11.77
CA ALA A 118 12.77 -8.41 -12.16
C ALA A 118 13.15 -7.92 -13.56
N PRO A 119 14.42 -7.55 -13.79
CA PRO A 119 14.90 -7.30 -15.14
C PRO A 119 14.87 -8.60 -15.98
N VAL A 120 14.89 -8.46 -17.25
CA VAL A 120 14.97 -9.62 -18.16
C VAL A 120 16.36 -10.27 -18.09
#